data_96e147393c2a8b62d8755e3c27c7d23a
#
_entry.id   96e147393c2a8b62d8755e3c27c7d23a
#
_cell.length_a   1.000
_cell.length_b   1.000
_cell.length_c   1.000
_cell.angle_alpha   90.00
_cell.angle_beta   90.00
_cell.angle_gamma   90.00
#
_symmetry.space_group_name_H-M   'P 1'
#
loop_
_entity.id
_entity.type
_entity.pdbx_description
1 polymer ?
#
loop_
_entity_poly.entity_id
_entity_poly.type
_entity_poly.pdbx_seq_one_letter_code
_entity_poly.pdbx_strand_id
1 'polypeptide(L)'
;MSVADLKAVLPGLSKIVSRKSSLPILGCIKVIHASDHSIRLHADNLDEAVTVRLKNPSPGVPGEMLVPLEELATLAKRCSPEETIEVRDNGKETRLVYCAGGALIEKPVGHFGLEEFPPAREVTAEPLSLDDAFKTAIKEAFECASTESSRYVLNGACLDVESSKQAHYVVGTDGRQLYSANSFLFDLPSSLIIPNRKFIQWQGFQDDGPWTLRFQPEIKAEPKAKIAGRLPYVRLDSDHWTYVAKPIEGNYPNWKQVVPAKEGPSKIVLDQSGVKTILEALPLLPGGDQHNEPVSLEIRGHDLILKARTSEKASWSQVPVPATVSGIPVDFHINRTYLAKCLRFGCTEIVIESPLAPVVFKGKGKTMVICPLNPNPPEAAAKTVNNQPPTAAAPAAAPAQPPAPASVAPTSPTENVSAAAPSPVETTVPTANERNTTVSQNTTTAPPRTTNTGAAPEASALDEMTKQIGLVRDGVKKVLEDLGTAERLLRQAQKESKATEKEIGKARSTLRSLQSVEI
;
A
#
# COMPACT_ATOMS: atom_id res chain seq x y z
N MET A 1 -11.48 2.03 -32.34
CA MET A 1 -11.72 2.82 -31.10
C MET A 1 -11.63 4.30 -31.44
N SER A 2 -12.46 5.16 -30.78
CA SER A 2 -12.40 6.61 -31.02
C SER A 2 -11.18 7.23 -30.35
N VAL A 3 -10.63 8.28 -30.97
CA VAL A 3 -9.52 9.05 -30.39
C VAL A 3 -9.98 9.79 -29.13
N ALA A 4 -11.24 10.22 -29.07
CA ALA A 4 -11.82 10.86 -27.88
C ALA A 4 -11.83 9.93 -26.67
N ASP A 5 -12.31 8.68 -26.83
CA ASP A 5 -12.30 7.66 -25.78
C ASP A 5 -10.87 7.36 -25.32
N LEU A 6 -9.96 7.21 -26.29
CA LEU A 6 -8.55 6.95 -25.97
C LEU A 6 -7.91 8.09 -25.16
N LYS A 7 -8.15 9.34 -25.54
CA LYS A 7 -7.67 10.53 -24.79
C LYS A 7 -8.16 10.53 -23.35
N ALA A 8 -9.40 10.12 -23.11
CA ALA A 8 -10.00 10.10 -21.79
C ALA A 8 -9.34 9.06 -20.86
N VAL A 9 -8.92 7.89 -21.39
CA VAL A 9 -8.43 6.77 -20.59
C VAL A 9 -6.89 6.68 -20.49
N LEU A 10 -6.16 7.26 -21.45
CA LEU A 10 -4.69 7.22 -21.45
C LEU A 10 -4.02 7.74 -20.17
N PRO A 11 -4.52 8.81 -19.49
CA PRO A 11 -3.93 9.25 -18.24
C PRO A 11 -3.97 8.18 -17.15
N GLY A 12 -5.03 7.37 -17.07
CA GLY A 12 -5.14 6.25 -16.13
C GLY A 12 -4.20 5.12 -16.49
N LEU A 13 -4.23 4.64 -17.73
CA LEU A 13 -3.36 3.57 -18.23
C LEU A 13 -1.87 3.91 -18.03
N SER A 14 -1.48 5.16 -18.24
CA SER A 14 -0.09 5.62 -18.09
C SER A 14 0.42 5.60 -16.64
N LYS A 15 -0.44 5.41 -15.64
CA LYS A 15 -0.04 5.26 -14.24
C LYS A 15 0.38 3.84 -13.91
N ILE A 16 -0.04 2.89 -14.71
CA ILE A 16 0.28 1.46 -14.57
C ILE A 16 1.47 1.08 -15.44
N VAL A 17 1.44 1.46 -16.71
CA VAL A 17 2.46 1.07 -17.67
C VAL A 17 3.85 1.57 -17.27
N SER A 18 4.80 0.66 -17.16
CA SER A 18 6.18 0.97 -16.80
C SER A 18 7.03 1.24 -18.04
N ARG A 19 7.36 2.51 -18.28
CA ARG A 19 8.27 2.91 -19.38
C ARG A 19 9.74 2.51 -19.15
N LYS A 20 10.10 2.14 -17.93
CA LYS A 20 11.47 1.79 -17.53
C LYS A 20 11.61 0.30 -17.18
N SER A 21 10.62 -0.52 -17.52
CA SER A 21 10.68 -1.96 -17.28
C SER A 21 11.77 -2.60 -18.14
N SER A 22 12.48 -3.56 -17.59
CA SER A 22 13.35 -4.47 -18.34
C SER A 22 12.58 -5.42 -19.25
N LEU A 23 11.26 -5.52 -19.06
CA LEU A 23 10.34 -6.31 -19.87
C LEU A 23 9.55 -5.37 -20.80
N PRO A 24 9.88 -5.29 -22.11
CA PRO A 24 9.21 -4.39 -23.07
C PRO A 24 7.70 -4.62 -23.16
N ILE A 25 7.26 -5.86 -22.95
CA ILE A 25 5.84 -6.26 -22.99
C ILE A 25 4.98 -5.47 -21.99
N LEU A 26 5.53 -5.08 -20.82
CA LEU A 26 4.85 -4.27 -19.81
C LEU A 26 4.70 -2.79 -20.24
N GLY A 27 5.28 -2.42 -21.36
CA GLY A 27 5.07 -1.13 -22.06
C GLY A 27 3.84 -1.14 -22.96
N CYS A 28 3.23 -2.31 -23.19
CA CYS A 28 2.08 -2.50 -24.05
C CYS A 28 0.76 -2.42 -23.29
N ILE A 29 -0.29 -2.11 -24.05
CA ILE A 29 -1.69 -2.22 -23.66
C ILE A 29 -2.28 -3.40 -24.41
N LYS A 30 -2.96 -4.29 -23.71
CA LYS A 30 -3.78 -5.34 -24.32
C LYS A 30 -5.11 -4.75 -24.71
N VAL A 31 -5.38 -4.68 -25.98
CA VAL A 31 -6.65 -4.26 -26.58
C VAL A 31 -7.51 -5.51 -26.74
N ILE A 32 -8.67 -5.54 -26.09
CA ILE A 32 -9.62 -6.64 -26.11
C ILE A 32 -10.88 -6.16 -26.80
N HIS A 33 -11.17 -6.70 -27.98
CA HIS A 33 -12.42 -6.49 -28.69
C HIS A 33 -13.35 -7.68 -28.42
N ALA A 34 -14.41 -7.44 -27.67
CA ALA A 34 -15.34 -8.50 -27.25
C ALA A 34 -16.44 -8.73 -28.30
N SER A 35 -17.15 -9.88 -28.19
CA SER A 35 -18.24 -10.25 -29.08
C SER A 35 -19.47 -9.32 -28.98
N ASP A 36 -19.62 -8.57 -27.89
CA ASP A 36 -20.63 -7.53 -27.69
C ASP A 36 -20.21 -6.15 -28.28
N HIS A 37 -19.18 -6.13 -29.11
CA HIS A 37 -18.56 -4.94 -29.69
C HIS A 37 -17.98 -3.95 -28.68
N SER A 38 -17.89 -4.32 -27.41
CA SER A 38 -17.18 -3.49 -26.43
C SER A 38 -15.67 -3.61 -26.60
N ILE A 39 -14.98 -2.50 -26.39
CA ILE A 39 -13.52 -2.47 -26.35
C ILE A 39 -13.07 -2.29 -24.92
N ARG A 40 -12.17 -3.15 -24.47
CA ARG A 40 -11.49 -3.02 -23.19
C ARG A 40 -9.99 -2.85 -23.41
N LEU A 41 -9.38 -1.96 -22.64
CA LEU A 41 -7.95 -1.75 -22.62
C LEU A 41 -7.41 -2.22 -21.27
N HIS A 42 -6.42 -3.10 -21.31
CA HIS A 42 -5.83 -3.66 -20.10
C HIS A 42 -4.34 -3.36 -20.04
N ALA A 43 -3.88 -2.89 -18.88
CA ALA A 43 -2.48 -2.63 -18.55
C ALA A 43 -2.09 -3.39 -17.27
N ASP A 44 -0.88 -3.93 -17.23
CA ASP A 44 -0.34 -4.68 -16.11
C ASP A 44 1.15 -4.35 -15.90
N ASN A 45 1.60 -4.25 -14.65
CA ASN A 45 3.01 -4.06 -14.31
C ASN A 45 3.54 -5.10 -13.30
N LEU A 46 2.86 -6.24 -13.17
CA LEU A 46 3.10 -7.35 -12.26
C LEU A 46 2.66 -7.12 -10.81
N ASP A 47 2.68 -5.88 -10.30
CA ASP A 47 2.20 -5.53 -8.97
C ASP A 47 0.73 -5.14 -8.99
N GLU A 48 0.33 -4.39 -10.01
CA GLU A 48 -1.02 -3.88 -10.19
C GLU A 48 -1.44 -3.92 -11.67
N ALA A 49 -2.73 -4.07 -11.90
CA ALA A 49 -3.33 -4.08 -13.21
C ALA A 49 -4.59 -3.23 -13.26
N VAL A 50 -4.88 -2.69 -14.43
CA VAL A 50 -6.16 -2.00 -14.68
C VAL A 50 -6.78 -2.50 -15.97
N THR A 51 -8.09 -2.54 -15.98
CA THR A 51 -8.89 -2.73 -17.19
C THR A 51 -9.89 -1.59 -17.28
N VAL A 52 -9.98 -0.96 -18.43
CA VAL A 52 -11.00 0.05 -18.70
C VAL A 52 -11.86 -0.37 -19.87
N ARG A 53 -13.18 -0.23 -19.73
CA ARG A 53 -14.15 -0.37 -20.80
C ARG A 53 -14.36 0.98 -21.46
N LEU A 54 -14.13 1.08 -22.77
CA LEU A 54 -14.41 2.29 -23.53
C LEU A 54 -15.92 2.54 -23.61
N LYS A 55 -16.31 3.80 -23.63
CA LYS A 55 -17.74 4.20 -23.62
C LYS A 55 -18.46 3.81 -24.90
N ASN A 56 -17.77 3.95 -26.04
CA ASN A 56 -18.36 3.71 -27.34
C ASN A 56 -18.01 2.31 -27.84
N PRO A 57 -19.01 1.47 -28.19
CA PRO A 57 -18.76 0.21 -28.85
C PRO A 57 -18.18 0.46 -30.25
N SER A 58 -17.42 -0.48 -30.75
CA SER A 58 -16.82 -0.41 -32.09
C SER A 58 -17.10 -1.71 -32.84
N PRO A 59 -17.70 -1.67 -34.05
CA PRO A 59 -17.87 -2.86 -34.84
C PRO A 59 -16.51 -3.44 -35.23
N GLY A 60 -16.42 -4.76 -35.30
CA GLY A 60 -15.19 -5.45 -35.67
C GLY A 60 -15.22 -6.94 -35.30
N VAL A 61 -14.14 -7.62 -35.57
CA VAL A 61 -13.97 -9.04 -35.25
C VAL A 61 -13.45 -9.15 -33.81
N PRO A 62 -14.08 -9.98 -32.96
CA PRO A 62 -13.57 -10.24 -31.62
C PRO A 62 -12.14 -10.76 -31.63
N GLY A 63 -11.32 -10.27 -30.72
CA GLY A 63 -9.93 -10.66 -30.62
C GLY A 63 -9.16 -9.86 -29.58
N GLU A 64 -7.93 -10.27 -29.34
CA GLU A 64 -7.01 -9.63 -28.43
C GLU A 64 -5.70 -9.31 -29.15
N MET A 65 -5.11 -8.16 -28.83
CA MET A 65 -3.84 -7.74 -29.44
C MET A 65 -3.08 -6.81 -28.49
N LEU A 66 -1.78 -6.75 -28.66
CA LEU A 66 -0.90 -5.89 -27.85
C LEU A 66 -0.43 -4.69 -28.66
N VAL A 67 -0.53 -3.52 -28.08
CA VAL A 67 -0.10 -2.25 -28.70
C VAL A 67 0.73 -1.46 -27.69
N PRO A 68 1.93 -0.98 -28.06
CA PRO A 68 2.70 -0.11 -27.18
C PRO A 68 1.91 1.15 -26.80
N LEU A 69 1.85 1.46 -25.50
CA LEU A 69 1.12 2.63 -24.98
C LEU A 69 1.62 3.93 -25.63
N GLU A 70 2.92 4.05 -25.90
CA GLU A 70 3.52 5.25 -26.49
C GLU A 70 2.98 5.55 -27.90
N GLU A 71 2.70 4.51 -28.66
CA GLU A 71 2.09 4.64 -29.98
C GLU A 71 0.67 5.17 -29.88
N LEU A 72 -0.15 4.58 -29.01
CA LEU A 72 -1.51 5.08 -28.75
C LEU A 72 -1.50 6.52 -28.23
N ALA A 73 -0.59 6.85 -27.32
CA ALA A 73 -0.46 8.19 -26.78
C ALA A 73 -0.02 9.22 -27.84
N THR A 74 0.83 8.80 -28.78
CA THR A 74 1.27 9.64 -29.90
C THR A 74 0.12 9.94 -30.85
N LEU A 75 -0.68 8.93 -31.20
CA LEU A 75 -1.85 9.10 -32.05
C LEU A 75 -2.92 9.95 -31.38
N ALA A 76 -3.20 9.70 -30.12
CA ALA A 76 -4.16 10.49 -29.35
C ALA A 76 -3.81 12.00 -29.28
N LYS A 77 -2.51 12.36 -29.37
CA LYS A 77 -2.08 13.77 -29.42
C LYS A 77 -2.21 14.39 -30.81
N ARG A 78 -2.04 13.60 -31.88
CA ARG A 78 -1.93 14.09 -33.26
C ARG A 78 -3.24 14.01 -34.04
N CYS A 79 -4.09 13.04 -33.72
CA CYS A 79 -5.36 12.84 -34.41
C CYS A 79 -6.47 13.68 -33.77
N SER A 80 -7.47 14.04 -34.58
CA SER A 80 -8.68 14.72 -34.12
C SER A 80 -9.52 13.81 -33.20
N PRO A 81 -10.24 14.35 -32.20
CA PRO A 81 -11.09 13.55 -31.31
C PRO A 81 -12.15 12.72 -32.04
N GLU A 82 -12.62 13.20 -33.17
CA GLU A 82 -13.66 12.56 -34.00
C GLU A 82 -13.14 11.39 -34.83
N GLU A 83 -11.81 11.29 -34.99
CA GLU A 83 -11.18 10.22 -35.75
C GLU A 83 -11.20 8.89 -34.99
N THR A 84 -11.02 7.81 -35.74
CA THR A 84 -10.94 6.46 -35.19
C THR A 84 -9.57 5.85 -35.50
N ILE A 85 -9.11 5.02 -34.57
CA ILE A 85 -7.91 4.20 -34.71
C ILE A 85 -8.37 2.75 -34.78
N GLU A 86 -8.00 2.05 -35.84
CA GLU A 86 -8.16 0.61 -35.98
C GLU A 86 -6.83 -0.08 -35.69
N VAL A 87 -6.86 -1.17 -34.96
CA VAL A 87 -5.69 -2.01 -34.70
C VAL A 87 -5.88 -3.30 -35.50
N ARG A 88 -4.94 -3.59 -36.38
CA ARG A 88 -4.89 -4.82 -37.17
C ARG A 88 -3.69 -5.65 -36.78
N ASP A 89 -3.92 -6.91 -36.48
CA ASP A 89 -2.88 -7.88 -36.19
C ASP A 89 -3.06 -9.10 -37.07
N ASN A 90 -2.00 -9.55 -37.73
CA ASN A 90 -2.00 -10.73 -38.59
C ASN A 90 -1.16 -11.89 -38.02
N GLY A 91 -0.79 -11.82 -36.73
CA GLY A 91 0.04 -12.79 -36.03
C GLY A 91 1.54 -12.69 -36.33
N LYS A 92 1.96 -11.76 -37.20
CA LYS A 92 3.36 -11.47 -37.51
C LYS A 92 3.69 -9.99 -37.35
N GLU A 93 2.71 -9.15 -37.57
CA GLU A 93 2.85 -7.70 -37.54
C GLU A 93 1.57 -7.07 -37.03
N THR A 94 1.70 -6.12 -36.13
CA THR A 94 0.61 -5.27 -35.65
C THR A 94 0.68 -3.92 -36.36
N ARG A 95 -0.44 -3.44 -36.88
CA ARG A 95 -0.56 -2.14 -37.59
C ARG A 95 -1.63 -1.28 -36.94
N LEU A 96 -1.33 0.01 -36.83
CA LEU A 96 -2.29 1.04 -36.47
C LEU A 96 -2.76 1.75 -37.73
N VAL A 97 -4.06 1.73 -37.98
CA VAL A 97 -4.71 2.35 -39.13
C VAL A 97 -5.53 3.54 -38.67
N TYR A 98 -5.24 4.71 -39.20
CA TYR A 98 -5.87 5.97 -38.82
C TYR A 98 -5.84 6.98 -39.97
N CYS A 99 -6.69 8.00 -39.91
CA CYS A 99 -6.67 9.10 -40.86
C CYS A 99 -5.85 10.28 -40.31
N ALA A 100 -5.05 10.90 -41.18
CA ALA A 100 -4.39 12.17 -40.87
C ALA A 100 -4.29 13.01 -42.14
N GLY A 101 -4.75 14.26 -42.09
CA GLY A 101 -4.76 15.15 -43.23
C GLY A 101 -5.57 14.66 -44.44
N GLY A 102 -6.62 13.87 -44.19
CA GLY A 102 -7.47 13.26 -45.21
C GLY A 102 -6.90 11.99 -45.87
N ALA A 103 -5.69 11.56 -45.48
CA ALA A 103 -5.06 10.33 -45.98
C ALA A 103 -5.17 9.20 -44.92
N LEU A 104 -5.44 7.98 -45.40
CA LEU A 104 -5.37 6.78 -44.58
C LEU A 104 -3.89 6.39 -44.41
N ILE A 105 -3.48 6.23 -43.16
CA ILE A 105 -2.11 5.84 -42.82
C ILE A 105 -2.17 4.48 -42.11
N GLU A 106 -1.34 3.55 -42.59
CA GLU A 106 -1.08 2.27 -41.94
C GLU A 106 0.34 2.29 -41.37
N LYS A 107 0.44 2.38 -40.05
CA LYS A 107 1.72 2.41 -39.33
C LYS A 107 2.02 1.06 -38.73
N PRO A 108 3.08 0.35 -39.10
CA PRO A 108 3.52 -0.84 -38.42
C PRO A 108 4.07 -0.46 -37.04
N VAL A 109 3.77 -1.29 -36.03
CA VAL A 109 4.27 -1.18 -34.66
C VAL A 109 4.87 -2.51 -34.23
N GLY A 110 5.62 -2.52 -33.13
CA GLY A 110 6.22 -3.77 -32.64
C GLY A 110 5.15 -4.82 -32.36
N HIS A 111 5.36 -6.02 -32.87
CA HIS A 111 4.53 -7.18 -32.58
C HIS A 111 5.01 -7.88 -31.31
N PHE A 112 4.08 -8.22 -30.42
CA PHE A 112 4.33 -8.93 -29.16
C PHE A 112 3.36 -10.11 -29.06
N GLY A 113 3.86 -11.27 -28.64
CA GLY A 113 3.03 -12.45 -28.40
C GLY A 113 2.12 -12.27 -27.18
N LEU A 114 0.85 -12.63 -27.32
CA LEU A 114 -0.12 -12.54 -26.23
C LEU A 114 0.26 -13.44 -25.03
N GLU A 115 0.98 -14.52 -25.29
CA GLU A 115 1.47 -15.48 -24.29
C GLU A 115 2.55 -14.89 -23.37
N GLU A 116 3.24 -13.86 -23.81
CA GLU A 116 4.24 -13.17 -23.00
C GLU A 116 3.62 -12.14 -22.04
N PHE A 117 2.37 -11.73 -22.30
CA PHE A 117 1.68 -10.74 -21.47
C PHE A 117 1.15 -11.39 -20.18
N PRO A 118 1.24 -10.70 -19.02
CA PRO A 118 0.76 -11.25 -17.76
C PRO A 118 -0.70 -11.73 -17.85
N PRO A 119 -1.01 -12.92 -17.31
CA PRO A 119 -2.38 -13.42 -17.29
C PRO A 119 -3.28 -12.53 -16.43
N ALA A 120 -4.55 -12.41 -16.81
CA ALA A 120 -5.53 -11.66 -16.04
C ALA A 120 -5.66 -12.25 -14.62
N ARG A 121 -5.69 -11.37 -13.62
CA ARG A 121 -5.88 -11.75 -12.22
C ARG A 121 -7.37 -11.82 -11.91
N GLU A 122 -7.88 -13.03 -11.70
CA GLU A 122 -9.26 -13.22 -11.33
C GLU A 122 -9.44 -13.07 -9.82
N VAL A 123 -10.38 -12.22 -9.41
CA VAL A 123 -10.81 -12.03 -8.03
C VAL A 123 -12.29 -12.29 -7.97
N THR A 124 -12.66 -13.46 -7.45
CA THR A 124 -14.04 -14.00 -7.45
C THR A 124 -14.80 -13.78 -6.14
N ALA A 125 -14.17 -13.11 -5.15
CA ALA A 125 -14.81 -12.79 -3.88
C ALA A 125 -16.07 -11.92 -4.07
N GLU A 126 -16.99 -12.00 -3.12
CA GLU A 126 -18.21 -11.19 -3.14
C GLU A 126 -17.89 -9.68 -3.11
N PRO A 127 -18.64 -8.85 -3.84
CA PRO A 127 -18.42 -7.42 -3.88
C PRO A 127 -18.95 -6.73 -2.62
N LEU A 128 -18.13 -5.89 -2.02
CA LEU A 128 -18.50 -4.98 -0.96
C LEU A 128 -18.70 -3.58 -1.57
N SER A 129 -19.91 -3.02 -1.48
CA SER A 129 -20.19 -1.66 -1.94
C SER A 129 -19.53 -0.63 -1.03
N LEU A 130 -18.90 0.36 -1.61
CA LEU A 130 -18.19 1.42 -0.93
C LEU A 130 -18.81 2.78 -1.26
N ASP A 131 -19.07 3.56 -0.23
CA ASP A 131 -19.64 4.90 -0.35
C ASP A 131 -18.57 6.00 -0.59
N ASP A 132 -19.03 7.24 -0.81
CA ASP A 132 -18.12 8.38 -0.99
C ASP A 132 -17.36 8.74 0.30
N ALA A 133 -17.90 8.39 1.47
CA ALA A 133 -17.19 8.54 2.73
C ALA A 133 -15.94 7.65 2.77
N PHE A 134 -16.03 6.42 2.26
CA PHE A 134 -14.88 5.53 2.11
C PHE A 134 -13.85 6.09 1.12
N LYS A 135 -14.29 6.58 -0.06
CA LYS A 135 -13.36 7.17 -1.05
C LYS A 135 -12.59 8.34 -0.45
N THR A 136 -13.28 9.18 0.33
CA THR A 136 -12.64 10.29 1.04
C THR A 136 -11.66 9.77 2.09
N ALA A 137 -12.07 8.81 2.91
CA ALA A 137 -11.23 8.27 3.98
C ALA A 137 -9.97 7.57 3.45
N ILE A 138 -10.07 6.78 2.39
CA ILE A 138 -8.90 6.10 1.82
C ILE A 138 -7.93 7.11 1.18
N LYS A 139 -8.42 8.16 0.54
CA LYS A 139 -7.60 9.23 0.00
C LYS A 139 -6.84 9.97 1.09
N GLU A 140 -7.52 10.36 2.16
CA GLU A 140 -6.92 11.02 3.32
C GLU A 140 -5.91 10.11 4.04
N ALA A 141 -6.20 8.80 4.15
CA ALA A 141 -5.27 7.81 4.69
C ALA A 141 -4.00 7.69 3.84
N PHE A 142 -4.13 7.67 2.51
CA PHE A 142 -2.99 7.66 1.59
C PHE A 142 -2.12 8.92 1.71
N GLU A 143 -2.72 10.08 1.94
CA GLU A 143 -1.96 11.32 2.18
C GLU A 143 -1.18 11.28 3.51
N CYS A 144 -1.60 10.43 4.45
CA CYS A 144 -0.92 10.23 5.73
C CYS A 144 0.03 9.02 5.73
N ALA A 145 -0.02 8.18 4.71
CA ALA A 145 0.84 7.00 4.57
C ALA A 145 2.31 7.37 4.34
N SER A 146 3.21 6.46 4.72
CA SER A 146 4.65 6.62 4.46
C SER A 146 4.97 6.46 2.98
N THR A 147 6.03 7.13 2.54
CA THR A 147 6.66 6.93 1.22
C THR A 147 8.03 6.26 1.33
N GLU A 148 8.47 5.95 2.55
CA GLU A 148 9.77 5.33 2.81
C GLU A 148 9.73 3.83 2.52
N SER A 149 10.63 3.32 1.69
CA SER A 149 10.71 1.89 1.35
C SER A 149 11.07 0.99 2.54
N SER A 150 11.78 1.54 3.53
CA SER A 150 12.14 0.85 4.78
C SER A 150 10.93 0.53 5.67
N ARG A 151 9.82 1.23 5.48
CA ARG A 151 8.57 1.09 6.23
C ARG A 151 7.43 0.64 5.33
N TYR A 152 7.68 -0.38 4.50
CA TYR A 152 6.79 -0.78 3.43
C TYR A 152 5.35 -1.05 3.89
N VAL A 153 5.12 -1.60 5.10
CA VAL A 153 3.78 -1.84 5.65
C VAL A 153 2.98 -0.56 5.88
N LEU A 154 3.65 0.60 6.01
CA LEU A 154 3.02 1.91 6.14
C LEU A 154 2.79 2.62 4.80
N ASN A 155 3.20 2.01 3.67
CA ASN A 155 3.07 2.61 2.33
C ASN A 155 1.67 2.39 1.73
N GLY A 156 0.67 2.23 2.58
CA GLY A 156 -0.72 1.98 2.19
C GLY A 156 -1.71 2.40 3.27
N ALA A 157 -2.98 2.28 2.94
CA ALA A 157 -4.10 2.47 3.87
C ALA A 157 -4.54 1.11 4.42
N CYS A 158 -4.60 0.99 5.74
CA CYS A 158 -5.09 -0.21 6.40
C CYS A 158 -6.61 -0.12 6.57
N LEU A 159 -7.33 -1.14 6.08
CA LEU A 159 -8.71 -1.42 6.46
C LEU A 159 -8.65 -2.33 7.69
N ASP A 160 -8.84 -1.75 8.87
CA ASP A 160 -8.74 -2.46 10.13
C ASP A 160 -10.12 -2.95 10.56
N VAL A 161 -10.35 -4.25 10.45
CA VAL A 161 -11.59 -4.95 10.86
C VAL A 161 -11.43 -5.77 12.14
N GLU A 162 -10.20 -5.88 12.64
CA GLU A 162 -9.88 -6.77 13.76
C GLU A 162 -9.81 -6.03 15.11
N SER A 163 -9.48 -4.74 15.10
CA SER A 163 -9.29 -3.98 16.32
C SER A 163 -10.60 -3.62 17.06
N SER A 164 -11.77 -3.78 16.41
CA SER A 164 -13.09 -3.61 17.01
C SER A 164 -14.15 -4.39 16.23
N LYS A 165 -15.07 -5.03 16.95
CA LYS A 165 -16.23 -5.69 16.33
C LYS A 165 -17.39 -4.73 16.00
N GLN A 166 -17.37 -3.52 16.56
CA GLN A 166 -18.47 -2.55 16.46
C GLN A 166 -18.22 -1.47 15.42
N ALA A 167 -16.96 -1.21 15.10
CA ALA A 167 -16.57 -0.20 14.10
C ALA A 167 -15.26 -0.60 13.45
N HIS A 168 -15.22 -0.56 12.13
CA HIS A 168 -14.02 -0.77 11.34
C HIS A 168 -13.40 0.58 10.97
N TYR A 169 -12.11 0.56 10.69
CA TYR A 169 -11.35 1.79 10.50
C TYR A 169 -10.62 1.79 9.17
N VAL A 170 -10.50 2.97 8.57
CA VAL A 170 -9.53 3.25 7.51
C VAL A 170 -8.40 4.05 8.14
N VAL A 171 -7.18 3.52 8.08
CA VAL A 171 -6.03 4.07 8.82
C VAL A 171 -4.86 4.32 7.88
N GLY A 172 -4.20 5.46 8.05
CA GLY A 172 -2.95 5.80 7.38
C GLY A 172 -1.96 6.46 8.34
N THR A 173 -0.68 6.11 8.26
CA THR A 173 0.38 6.70 9.10
C THR A 173 1.75 6.64 8.43
N ASP A 174 2.60 7.61 8.72
CA ASP A 174 4.03 7.63 8.39
C ASP A 174 4.92 7.46 9.64
N GLY A 175 4.30 7.24 10.81
CA GLY A 175 4.96 7.14 12.10
C GLY A 175 5.16 8.49 12.82
N ARG A 176 4.78 9.63 12.20
CA ARG A 176 4.80 10.98 12.80
C ARG A 176 3.41 11.61 12.84
N GLN A 177 2.56 11.23 11.93
CA GLN A 177 1.13 11.53 11.88
C GLN A 177 0.36 10.22 11.77
N LEU A 178 -0.83 10.17 12.31
CA LEU A 178 -1.79 9.09 12.19
C LEU A 178 -3.14 9.68 11.77
N TYR A 179 -3.76 9.08 10.79
CA TYR A 179 -5.15 9.32 10.41
C TYR A 179 -5.97 8.07 10.68
N SER A 180 -7.15 8.21 11.22
CA SER A 180 -8.15 7.14 11.31
C SER A 180 -9.56 7.67 11.09
N ALA A 181 -10.35 6.93 10.30
CA ALA A 181 -11.79 7.17 10.12
C ALA A 181 -12.55 5.89 10.50
N ASN A 182 -13.67 6.02 11.21
CA ASN A 182 -14.38 4.91 11.87
C ASN A 182 -15.85 4.75 11.47
N SER A 183 -16.27 5.32 10.34
CA SER A 183 -17.68 5.30 9.94
C SER A 183 -18.05 4.09 9.07
N PHE A 184 -17.38 2.93 9.26
CA PHE A 184 -17.47 1.78 8.37
C PHE A 184 -17.79 0.48 9.10
N LEU A 185 -18.39 -0.44 8.34
CA LEU A 185 -18.49 -1.87 8.67
C LEU A 185 -18.18 -2.65 7.38
N PHE A 186 -17.02 -3.29 7.33
CA PHE A 186 -16.58 -4.07 6.17
C PHE A 186 -16.84 -5.55 6.43
N ASP A 187 -17.47 -6.24 5.49
CA ASP A 187 -17.54 -7.70 5.49
C ASP A 187 -16.25 -8.27 4.86
N LEU A 188 -15.17 -8.21 5.64
CA LEU A 188 -13.86 -8.70 5.24
C LEU A 188 -13.39 -9.78 6.23
N PRO A 189 -12.74 -10.85 5.75
CA PRO A 189 -12.28 -11.94 6.61
C PRO A 189 -11.12 -11.56 7.53
N SER A 190 -10.37 -10.53 7.20
CA SER A 190 -9.24 -10.01 7.96
C SER A 190 -8.93 -8.57 7.55
N SER A 191 -8.15 -7.88 8.36
CA SER A 191 -7.60 -6.57 8.01
C SER A 191 -6.71 -6.68 6.77
N LEU A 192 -6.72 -5.63 5.93
CA LEU A 192 -5.90 -5.60 4.73
C LEU A 192 -5.27 -4.22 4.52
N ILE A 193 -4.09 -4.18 3.89
CA ILE A 193 -3.38 -2.94 3.58
C ILE A 193 -3.44 -2.71 2.07
N ILE A 194 -4.24 -1.74 1.65
CA ILE A 194 -4.34 -1.32 0.25
C ILE A 194 -3.13 -0.44 -0.08
N PRO A 195 -2.31 -0.80 -1.08
CA PRO A 195 -1.11 -0.04 -1.41
C PRO A 195 -1.47 1.36 -1.94
N ASN A 196 -0.69 2.36 -1.49
CA ASN A 196 -0.79 3.73 -1.94
C ASN A 196 -0.20 3.87 -3.35
N ARG A 197 -1.01 3.70 -4.38
CA ARG A 197 -0.60 3.71 -5.79
C ARG A 197 -1.19 4.90 -6.54
N LYS A 198 -0.46 5.36 -7.57
CA LYS A 198 -0.84 6.53 -8.37
C LYS A 198 -2.18 6.39 -9.08
N PHE A 199 -2.59 5.17 -9.41
CA PHE A 199 -3.86 4.94 -10.10
C PHE A 199 -5.05 5.17 -9.16
N ILE A 200 -5.01 4.62 -7.94
CA ILE A 200 -6.13 4.80 -6.97
C ILE A 200 -6.31 6.28 -6.61
N GLN A 201 -5.22 7.05 -6.54
CA GLN A 201 -5.26 8.50 -6.25
C GLN A 201 -5.64 9.36 -7.45
N TRP A 202 -5.71 8.77 -8.64
CA TRP A 202 -6.03 9.54 -9.84
C TRP A 202 -7.50 9.98 -9.84
N GLN A 203 -7.72 11.28 -10.05
CA GLN A 203 -9.05 11.88 -10.00
C GLN A 203 -10.02 11.22 -10.98
N GLY A 204 -9.55 10.82 -12.18
CA GLY A 204 -10.39 10.15 -13.16
C GLY A 204 -10.91 8.77 -12.72
N PHE A 205 -10.25 8.08 -11.77
CA PHE A 205 -10.77 6.88 -11.15
C PHE A 205 -11.66 7.21 -9.93
N GLN A 206 -11.29 8.25 -9.18
CA GLN A 206 -12.08 8.70 -8.02
C GLN A 206 -13.48 9.16 -8.42
N ASP A 207 -13.61 9.83 -9.57
CA ASP A 207 -14.85 10.39 -10.08
C ASP A 207 -15.65 9.42 -10.97
N ASP A 208 -15.14 8.21 -11.22
CA ASP A 208 -15.76 7.23 -12.13
C ASP A 208 -16.87 6.39 -11.48
N GLY A 209 -17.77 7.05 -10.75
CA GLY A 209 -18.94 6.40 -10.14
C GLY A 209 -18.67 5.70 -8.80
N PRO A 210 -19.63 4.92 -8.30
CA PRO A 210 -19.50 4.19 -7.04
C PRO A 210 -18.45 3.10 -7.13
N TRP A 211 -17.82 2.78 -5.98
CA TRP A 211 -16.83 1.71 -5.92
C TRP A 211 -17.38 0.45 -5.31
N THR A 212 -16.89 -0.70 -5.81
CA THR A 212 -17.00 -1.97 -5.12
C THR A 212 -15.62 -2.54 -4.84
N LEU A 213 -15.46 -3.14 -3.66
CA LEU A 213 -14.25 -3.83 -3.24
C LEU A 213 -14.48 -5.34 -3.24
N ARG A 214 -13.53 -6.09 -3.75
CA ARG A 214 -13.42 -7.54 -3.58
C ARG A 214 -12.06 -7.86 -3.02
N PHE A 215 -12.00 -8.66 -1.98
CA PHE A 215 -10.74 -9.11 -1.41
C PHE A 215 -10.66 -10.64 -1.46
N GLN A 216 -9.61 -11.12 -2.10
CA GLN A 216 -9.25 -12.52 -2.13
C GLN A 216 -8.03 -12.73 -1.25
N PRO A 217 -8.16 -13.42 -0.10
CA PRO A 217 -7.04 -13.73 0.76
C PRO A 217 -6.09 -14.74 0.12
N GLU A 218 -4.88 -14.82 0.65
CA GLU A 218 -3.92 -15.86 0.29
C GLU A 218 -4.49 -17.26 0.61
N ILE A 219 -4.30 -18.20 -0.30
CA ILE A 219 -4.51 -19.62 -0.08
C ILE A 219 -3.16 -20.31 -0.25
N LYS A 220 -2.63 -20.87 0.83
CA LYS A 220 -1.40 -21.65 0.77
C LYS A 220 -1.65 -22.98 0.05
N ALA A 221 -0.71 -23.34 -0.82
CA ALA A 221 -0.79 -24.64 -1.48
C ALA A 221 -0.64 -25.79 -0.47
N GLU A 222 -1.58 -26.73 -0.49
CA GLU A 222 -1.51 -27.93 0.33
C GLU A 222 -1.48 -29.17 -0.59
N PRO A 223 -0.30 -29.70 -0.91
CA PRO A 223 -0.14 -30.83 -1.83
C PRO A 223 -0.93 -32.08 -1.39
N LYS A 224 -1.01 -32.34 -0.06
CA LYS A 224 -1.75 -33.47 0.50
C LYS A 224 -3.26 -33.34 0.28
N ALA A 225 -3.81 -32.13 0.37
CA ALA A 225 -5.23 -31.84 0.15
C ALA A 225 -5.55 -31.48 -1.31
N LYS A 226 -4.54 -31.49 -2.21
CA LYS A 226 -4.67 -31.04 -3.61
C LYS A 226 -5.20 -29.61 -3.76
N ILE A 227 -4.93 -28.75 -2.78
CA ILE A 227 -5.30 -27.33 -2.82
C ILE A 227 -4.20 -26.59 -3.56
N ALA A 228 -4.56 -25.94 -4.67
CA ALA A 228 -3.67 -25.04 -5.38
C ALA A 228 -3.49 -23.74 -4.61
N GLY A 229 -2.25 -23.29 -4.45
CA GLY A 229 -1.95 -22.00 -3.85
C GLY A 229 -2.52 -20.84 -4.69
N ARG A 230 -3.00 -19.79 -4.03
CA ARG A 230 -3.52 -18.58 -4.68
C ARG A 230 -2.99 -17.35 -3.96
N LEU A 231 -2.43 -16.42 -4.71
CA LEU A 231 -1.93 -15.15 -4.18
C LEU A 231 -3.08 -14.24 -3.72
N PRO A 232 -2.85 -13.40 -2.71
CA PRO A 232 -3.84 -12.43 -2.28
C PRO A 232 -3.97 -11.30 -3.31
N TYR A 233 -5.21 -10.89 -3.60
CA TYR A 233 -5.51 -9.75 -4.45
C TYR A 233 -6.66 -8.93 -3.88
N VAL A 234 -6.54 -7.61 -4.05
CA VAL A 234 -7.63 -6.65 -3.88
C VAL A 234 -8.06 -6.15 -5.25
N ARG A 235 -9.37 -6.10 -5.47
CA ARG A 235 -9.98 -5.56 -6.69
C ARG A 235 -10.94 -4.43 -6.31
N LEU A 236 -10.79 -3.30 -6.99
CA LEU A 236 -11.69 -2.16 -6.93
C LEU A 236 -12.32 -1.98 -8.31
N ASP A 237 -13.62 -1.98 -8.36
CA ASP A 237 -14.39 -1.69 -9.59
C ASP A 237 -15.10 -0.34 -9.43
N SER A 238 -15.15 0.42 -10.52
CA SER A 238 -15.99 1.61 -10.72
C SER A 238 -16.86 1.41 -11.97
N ASP A 239 -17.52 2.45 -12.49
CA ASP A 239 -18.42 2.30 -13.65
C ASP A 239 -17.70 1.79 -14.92
N HIS A 240 -16.45 2.23 -15.15
CA HIS A 240 -15.70 1.87 -16.34
C HIS A 240 -14.39 1.15 -16.05
N TRP A 241 -13.83 1.30 -14.84
CA TRP A 241 -12.52 0.80 -14.48
C TRP A 241 -12.59 -0.39 -13.53
N THR A 242 -11.73 -1.34 -13.76
CA THR A 242 -11.37 -2.40 -12.82
C THR A 242 -9.89 -2.24 -12.46
N TYR A 243 -9.57 -2.10 -11.19
CA TYR A 243 -8.21 -2.06 -10.65
C TYR A 243 -7.96 -3.30 -9.81
N VAL A 244 -6.84 -3.98 -10.02
CA VAL A 244 -6.43 -5.16 -9.25
C VAL A 244 -4.99 -4.96 -8.78
N ALA A 245 -4.74 -5.19 -7.51
CA ALA A 245 -3.39 -5.10 -6.95
C ALA A 245 -3.14 -6.17 -5.89
N LYS A 246 -1.87 -6.47 -5.63
CA LYS A 246 -1.47 -7.23 -4.44
C LYS A 246 -1.61 -6.30 -3.22
N PRO A 247 -2.28 -6.71 -2.14
CA PRO A 247 -2.22 -5.99 -0.89
C PRO A 247 -0.79 -5.98 -0.35
N ILE A 248 -0.47 -5.03 0.51
CA ILE A 248 0.81 -5.04 1.21
C ILE A 248 0.76 -6.14 2.27
N GLU A 249 1.70 -7.06 2.20
CA GLU A 249 1.86 -8.15 3.15
C GLU A 249 2.51 -7.64 4.45
N GLY A 250 2.11 -8.21 5.58
CA GLY A 250 2.66 -7.90 6.90
C GLY A 250 1.64 -7.35 7.88
N ASN A 251 2.08 -7.18 9.13
CA ASN A 251 1.23 -6.68 10.20
C ASN A 251 1.28 -5.16 10.25
N TYR A 252 0.14 -4.51 10.11
CA TYR A 252 0.05 -3.07 10.37
C TYR A 252 0.28 -2.81 11.86
N PRO A 253 1.02 -1.74 12.24
CA PRO A 253 1.27 -1.45 13.65
C PRO A 253 -0.02 -1.26 14.45
N ASN A 254 0.03 -1.60 15.74
CA ASN A 254 -1.09 -1.31 16.65
C ASN A 254 -1.22 0.22 16.84
N TRP A 255 -1.90 0.86 15.90
CA TRP A 255 -2.07 2.30 15.83
C TRP A 255 -2.88 2.88 16.99
N LYS A 256 -3.75 2.08 17.63
CA LYS A 256 -4.56 2.54 18.77
C LYS A 256 -3.73 2.90 19.98
N GLN A 257 -2.55 2.34 20.13
CA GLN A 257 -1.65 2.65 21.25
C GLN A 257 -1.13 4.09 21.24
N VAL A 258 -1.07 4.74 20.07
CA VAL A 258 -0.60 6.13 19.96
C VAL A 258 -1.72 7.14 20.10
N VAL A 259 -2.98 6.70 20.14
CA VAL A 259 -4.13 7.55 20.42
C VAL A 259 -4.29 7.71 21.93
N PRO A 260 -4.15 8.93 22.48
CA PRO A 260 -4.31 9.13 23.92
C PRO A 260 -5.65 8.60 24.44
N ALA A 261 -5.61 7.78 25.48
CA ALA A 261 -6.82 7.19 26.06
C ALA A 261 -7.64 8.18 26.89
N LYS A 262 -7.01 9.26 27.37
CA LYS A 262 -7.64 10.32 28.18
C LYS A 262 -7.72 11.60 27.37
N GLU A 263 -8.76 12.39 27.62
CA GLU A 263 -8.84 13.74 27.10
C GLU A 263 -7.81 14.64 27.82
N GLY A 264 -7.09 15.43 27.05
CA GLY A 264 -6.12 16.36 27.59
C GLY A 264 -6.80 17.55 28.32
N PRO A 265 -6.05 18.25 29.20
CA PRO A 265 -6.57 19.37 29.96
C PRO A 265 -6.86 20.61 29.13
N SER A 266 -6.37 20.68 27.90
CA SER A 266 -6.56 21.85 27.02
C SER A 266 -7.23 21.45 25.73
N LYS A 267 -8.18 22.28 25.29
CA LYS A 267 -8.99 22.04 24.10
C LYS A 267 -9.16 23.33 23.30
N ILE A 268 -9.00 23.23 21.98
CA ILE A 268 -9.24 24.29 21.01
C ILE A 268 -10.32 23.78 20.06
N VAL A 269 -11.33 24.61 19.81
CA VAL A 269 -12.34 24.37 18.78
C VAL A 269 -12.27 25.50 17.77
N LEU A 270 -11.90 25.17 16.55
CA LEU A 270 -11.81 26.10 15.43
C LEU A 270 -13.15 26.17 14.70
N ASP A 271 -13.65 27.36 14.48
CA ASP A 271 -14.73 27.61 13.53
C ASP A 271 -14.18 27.78 12.10
N GLN A 272 -15.06 28.01 11.15
CA GLN A 272 -14.67 28.17 9.75
C GLN A 272 -13.71 29.36 9.54
N SER A 273 -13.84 30.43 10.33
CA SER A 273 -12.98 31.60 10.24
C SER A 273 -11.57 31.31 10.76
N GLY A 274 -11.46 30.57 11.87
CA GLY A 274 -10.18 30.13 12.43
C GLY A 274 -9.44 29.17 11.50
N VAL A 275 -10.15 28.20 10.92
CA VAL A 275 -9.58 27.28 9.92
C VAL A 275 -9.04 28.05 8.72
N LYS A 276 -9.82 28.98 8.18
CA LYS A 276 -9.44 29.83 7.05
C LYS A 276 -8.19 30.65 7.40
N THR A 277 -8.19 31.32 8.55
CA THR A 277 -7.06 32.15 9.02
C THR A 277 -5.78 31.32 9.09
N ILE A 278 -5.81 30.12 9.68
CA ILE A 278 -4.63 29.25 9.76
C ILE A 278 -4.16 28.83 8.36
N LEU A 279 -5.05 28.32 7.51
CA LEU A 279 -4.68 27.83 6.19
C LEU A 279 -4.12 28.90 5.26
N GLU A 280 -4.60 30.15 5.37
CA GLU A 280 -4.09 31.30 4.61
C GLU A 280 -2.77 31.82 5.18
N ALA A 281 -2.57 31.75 6.50
CA ALA A 281 -1.35 32.23 7.15
C ALA A 281 -0.17 31.26 6.99
N LEU A 282 -0.38 29.94 7.05
CA LEU A 282 0.69 28.93 7.04
C LEU A 282 1.70 29.09 5.90
N PRO A 283 1.30 29.34 4.63
CA PRO A 283 2.27 29.54 3.53
C PRO A 283 3.10 30.83 3.65
N LEU A 284 2.56 31.84 4.37
CA LEU A 284 3.16 33.17 4.50
C LEU A 284 4.07 33.29 5.72
N LEU A 285 3.92 32.38 6.68
CA LEU A 285 4.72 32.37 7.90
C LEU A 285 6.18 31.92 7.64
N PRO A 286 7.17 32.54 8.33
CA PRO A 286 8.57 32.20 8.18
C PRO A 286 8.87 30.75 8.61
N GLY A 287 10.07 30.23 8.27
CA GLY A 287 10.54 28.90 8.67
C GLY A 287 10.02 27.74 7.85
N GLY A 288 9.39 28.00 6.67
CA GLY A 288 8.96 26.94 5.74
C GLY A 288 10.12 26.19 5.07
N ASP A 289 11.31 26.76 5.11
CA ASP A 289 12.57 26.18 4.62
C ASP A 289 13.33 25.35 5.67
N GLN A 290 12.85 25.36 6.91
CA GLN A 290 13.48 24.62 8.01
C GLN A 290 13.09 23.14 7.96
N HIS A 291 13.93 22.32 8.57
CA HIS A 291 13.60 20.91 8.80
C HIS A 291 12.31 20.79 9.62
N ASN A 292 11.39 19.96 9.14
CA ASN A 292 10.03 19.77 9.70
C ASN A 292 9.12 21.02 9.64
N GLU A 293 9.50 22.09 8.97
CA GLU A 293 8.65 23.28 8.73
C GLU A 293 7.84 23.71 9.98
N PRO A 294 8.50 24.06 11.10
CA PRO A 294 7.86 24.21 12.39
C PRO A 294 6.95 25.43 12.46
N VAL A 295 5.79 25.25 13.08
CA VAL A 295 4.94 26.32 13.59
C VAL A 295 4.56 26.00 15.04
N SER A 296 4.15 27.01 15.80
CA SER A 296 3.68 26.83 17.17
C SER A 296 2.24 27.32 17.29
N LEU A 297 1.46 26.61 18.07
CA LEU A 297 0.13 27.03 18.54
C LEU A 297 0.22 27.29 20.04
N GLU A 298 -0.07 28.53 20.42
CA GLU A 298 -0.04 28.98 21.82
C GLU A 298 -1.43 29.33 22.31
N ILE A 299 -1.84 28.72 23.42
CA ILE A 299 -3.01 29.13 24.21
C ILE A 299 -2.57 30.16 25.21
N ARG A 300 -3.08 31.39 25.08
CA ARG A 300 -2.81 32.50 25.99
C ARG A 300 -4.14 33.01 26.58
N GLY A 301 -4.51 32.48 27.74
CA GLY A 301 -5.83 32.75 28.30
C GLY A 301 -6.94 32.18 27.44
N HIS A 302 -7.74 33.04 26.84
CA HIS A 302 -8.82 32.64 25.91
C HIS A 302 -8.44 32.78 24.43
N ASP A 303 -7.23 33.25 24.16
CA ASP A 303 -6.75 33.51 22.80
C ASP A 303 -5.91 32.36 22.26
N LEU A 304 -6.08 32.08 20.98
CA LEU A 304 -5.21 31.18 20.21
C LEU A 304 -4.29 32.00 19.31
N ILE A 305 -3.01 31.74 19.40
CA ILE A 305 -1.99 32.43 18.59
C ILE A 305 -1.21 31.40 17.79
N LEU A 306 -1.24 31.51 16.46
CA LEU A 306 -0.36 30.79 15.55
C LEU A 306 0.92 31.60 15.37
N LYS A 307 2.09 30.99 15.59
CA LYS A 307 3.36 31.69 15.50
C LYS A 307 4.44 30.86 14.81
N ALA A 308 5.37 31.57 14.15
CA ALA A 308 6.55 30.97 13.52
C ALA A 308 7.73 31.94 13.55
N ARG A 309 8.94 31.39 13.37
CA ARG A 309 10.20 32.19 13.32
C ARG A 309 11.21 31.55 12.38
N THR A 310 12.12 32.32 11.84
CA THR A 310 13.18 31.86 10.92
C THR A 310 14.32 31.12 11.62
N SER A 311 14.54 31.33 12.90
CA SER A 311 15.55 30.65 13.71
C SER A 311 15.22 30.78 15.19
N GLU A 312 15.88 30.03 16.04
CA GLU A 312 15.68 30.09 17.51
C GLU A 312 15.91 31.50 18.10
N LYS A 313 16.80 32.29 17.51
CA LYS A 313 17.12 33.64 17.95
C LYS A 313 16.25 34.73 17.31
N ALA A 314 15.46 34.40 16.31
CA ALA A 314 14.61 35.36 15.63
C ALA A 314 13.34 35.68 16.42
N SER A 315 12.80 36.87 16.24
CA SER A 315 11.50 37.25 16.77
C SER A 315 10.36 36.42 16.14
N TRP A 316 9.32 36.23 16.92
CA TRP A 316 8.13 35.48 16.48
C TRP A 316 7.23 36.36 15.60
N SER A 317 6.88 35.86 14.42
CA SER A 317 5.72 36.31 13.68
C SER A 317 4.50 35.66 14.30
N GLN A 318 3.46 36.45 14.63
CA GLN A 318 2.28 36.00 15.36
C GLN A 318 1.01 36.35 14.58
N VAL A 319 0.06 35.42 14.56
CA VAL A 319 -1.26 35.56 13.94
C VAL A 319 -2.31 35.16 14.97
N PRO A 320 -3.13 36.10 15.46
CA PRO A 320 -4.31 35.75 16.26
C PRO A 320 -5.29 34.89 15.44
N VAL A 321 -5.78 33.83 16.04
CA VAL A 321 -6.68 32.87 15.37
C VAL A 321 -8.02 32.85 16.10
N PRO A 322 -9.13 33.10 15.40
CA PRO A 322 -10.46 32.91 15.98
C PRO A 322 -10.67 31.44 16.39
N ALA A 323 -10.93 31.24 17.67
CA ALA A 323 -11.14 29.89 18.23
C ALA A 323 -11.86 29.98 19.58
N THR A 324 -12.56 28.91 19.94
CA THR A 324 -12.99 28.70 21.32
C THR A 324 -11.94 27.87 22.05
N VAL A 325 -11.36 28.45 23.09
CA VAL A 325 -10.28 27.83 23.85
C VAL A 325 -10.73 27.54 25.26
N SER A 326 -10.37 26.38 25.81
CA SER A 326 -10.64 25.99 27.19
C SER A 326 -9.47 25.20 27.76
N GLY A 327 -9.29 25.26 29.08
CA GLY A 327 -8.26 24.53 29.80
C GLY A 327 -7.05 25.38 30.19
N ILE A 328 -5.89 24.76 30.36
CA ILE A 328 -4.66 25.41 30.83
C ILE A 328 -3.86 26.01 29.65
N PRO A 329 -3.10 27.10 29.86
CA PRO A 329 -2.20 27.63 28.85
C PRO A 329 -1.18 26.59 28.40
N VAL A 330 -0.98 26.47 27.10
CA VAL A 330 -0.01 25.55 26.48
C VAL A 330 0.55 26.15 25.21
N ASP A 331 1.83 25.89 24.96
CA ASP A 331 2.55 26.23 23.73
C ASP A 331 3.18 24.97 23.17
N PHE A 332 2.78 24.54 21.98
CA PHE A 332 3.30 23.33 21.36
C PHE A 332 3.68 23.56 19.91
N HIS A 333 4.71 22.85 19.48
CA HIS A 333 5.27 22.97 18.14
C HIS A 333 4.83 21.80 17.27
N ILE A 334 4.47 22.09 16.04
CA ILE A 334 3.94 21.11 15.09
C ILE A 334 4.45 21.39 13.67
N ASN A 335 4.56 20.36 12.87
CA ASN A 335 4.81 20.52 11.43
C ASN A 335 3.62 21.19 10.75
N ARG A 336 3.87 22.30 10.01
CA ARG A 336 2.82 23.10 9.35
C ARG A 336 2.05 22.32 8.30
N THR A 337 2.72 21.40 7.58
CA THR A 337 2.08 20.57 6.57
C THR A 337 1.10 19.59 7.21
N TYR A 338 1.41 19.02 8.38
CA TYR A 338 0.49 18.15 9.11
C TYR A 338 -0.68 18.93 9.68
N LEU A 339 -0.44 20.12 10.24
CA LEU A 339 -1.51 21.00 10.72
C LEU A 339 -2.49 21.37 9.58
N ALA A 340 -1.96 21.82 8.43
CA ALA A 340 -2.78 22.14 7.26
C ALA A 340 -3.60 20.93 6.79
N LYS A 341 -3.03 19.74 6.85
CA LYS A 341 -3.69 18.49 6.47
C LYS A 341 -4.86 18.16 7.41
N CYS A 342 -4.65 18.24 8.74
CA CYS A 342 -5.72 18.05 9.72
C CYS A 342 -6.93 18.96 9.43
N LEU A 343 -6.67 20.24 9.19
CA LEU A 343 -7.72 21.21 8.97
C LEU A 343 -8.45 20.99 7.64
N ARG A 344 -7.72 20.64 6.57
CA ARG A 344 -8.32 20.28 5.28
C ARG A 344 -9.20 19.04 5.36
N PHE A 345 -8.87 18.10 6.23
CA PHE A 345 -9.66 16.88 6.46
C PHE A 345 -10.87 17.14 7.39
N GLY A 346 -11.05 18.38 7.86
CA GLY A 346 -12.16 18.78 8.73
C GLY A 346 -11.98 18.38 10.19
N CYS A 347 -10.75 18.14 10.65
CA CYS A 347 -10.44 17.90 12.05
C CYS A 347 -10.18 19.25 12.74
N THR A 348 -11.23 19.85 13.31
CA THR A 348 -11.22 21.23 13.84
C THR A 348 -11.23 21.31 15.36
N GLU A 349 -11.43 20.20 16.05
CA GLU A 349 -11.29 20.09 17.50
C GLU A 349 -9.90 19.57 17.83
N ILE A 350 -9.12 20.30 18.61
CA ILE A 350 -7.73 19.98 18.97
C ILE A 350 -7.68 19.74 20.48
N VAL A 351 -7.18 18.57 20.88
CA VAL A 351 -7.04 18.19 22.28
C VAL A 351 -5.55 18.01 22.59
N ILE A 352 -5.09 18.67 23.64
CA ILE A 352 -3.67 18.73 24.02
C ILE A 352 -3.53 18.27 25.46
N GLU A 353 -2.69 17.27 25.70
CA GLU A 353 -2.34 16.79 27.04
C GLU A 353 -1.16 17.59 27.62
N SER A 354 -0.10 17.75 26.84
CA SER A 354 1.10 18.52 27.19
C SER A 354 1.84 18.97 25.91
N PRO A 355 2.82 19.88 26.00
CA PRO A 355 3.55 20.37 24.84
C PRO A 355 4.30 19.31 24.03
N LEU A 356 4.65 18.18 24.64
CA LEU A 356 5.42 17.10 24.00
C LEU A 356 4.60 15.80 23.86
N ALA A 357 3.37 15.76 24.36
CA ALA A 357 2.47 14.62 24.14
C ALA A 357 1.84 14.68 22.74
N PRO A 358 1.47 13.52 22.15
CA PRO A 358 0.77 13.52 20.88
C PRO A 358 -0.49 14.38 20.90
N VAL A 359 -0.63 15.25 19.90
CA VAL A 359 -1.77 16.17 19.77
C VAL A 359 -2.86 15.49 18.96
N VAL A 360 -4.08 15.49 19.50
CA VAL A 360 -5.25 14.85 18.87
C VAL A 360 -6.13 15.88 18.18
N PHE A 361 -6.36 15.68 16.91
CA PHE A 361 -7.29 16.46 16.10
C PHE A 361 -8.51 15.61 15.81
N LYS A 362 -9.68 16.08 16.19
CA LYS A 362 -10.97 15.36 16.01
C LYS A 362 -11.83 16.06 14.97
N GLY A 363 -12.48 15.28 14.13
CA GLY A 363 -13.49 15.68 13.18
C GLY A 363 -14.67 14.70 13.18
N LYS A 364 -15.67 14.93 12.34
CA LYS A 364 -16.84 14.04 12.24
C LYS A 364 -16.41 12.65 11.72
N GLY A 365 -16.39 11.64 12.62
CA GLY A 365 -15.98 10.27 12.29
C GLY A 365 -14.50 10.10 11.93
N LYS A 366 -13.66 11.10 12.24
CA LYS A 366 -12.24 11.14 11.91
C LYS A 366 -11.41 11.58 13.10
N THR A 367 -10.24 11.02 13.22
CA THR A 367 -9.23 11.43 14.21
C THR A 367 -7.86 11.44 13.56
N MET A 368 -7.12 12.52 13.79
CA MET A 368 -5.70 12.58 13.47
C MET A 368 -4.89 12.77 14.74
N VAL A 369 -3.75 12.08 14.83
CA VAL A 369 -2.80 12.22 15.92
C VAL A 369 -1.47 12.64 15.33
N ILE A 370 -0.88 13.70 15.86
CA ILE A 370 0.38 14.25 15.37
C ILE A 370 1.39 14.29 16.50
N CYS A 371 2.58 13.77 16.23
CA CYS A 371 3.72 13.93 17.15
C CYS A 371 4.18 15.39 17.12
N PRO A 372 4.19 16.09 18.27
CA PRO A 372 4.71 17.46 18.35
C PRO A 372 6.22 17.48 18.11
N LEU A 373 6.72 18.63 17.69
CA LEU A 373 8.12 18.86 17.51
C LEU A 373 8.75 19.30 18.84
N ASN A 374 9.91 18.74 19.19
CA ASN A 374 10.66 19.20 20.35
C ASN A 374 11.37 20.53 19.97
N PRO A 375 11.07 21.65 20.63
CA PRO A 375 11.74 22.93 20.36
C PRO A 375 13.23 22.94 20.73
N ASN A 376 13.64 22.03 21.63
CA ASN A 376 15.04 21.92 22.09
C ASN A 376 15.53 20.47 21.90
N PRO A 377 15.75 20.01 20.66
CA PRO A 377 16.29 18.67 20.46
C PRO A 377 17.69 18.60 21.08
N PRO A 378 18.06 17.55 21.82
CA PRO A 378 19.39 17.38 22.32
C PRO A 378 20.40 17.43 21.17
N GLU A 379 21.46 18.18 21.31
CA GLU A 379 22.47 18.52 20.25
C GLU A 379 23.02 17.27 19.51
N ALA A 380 22.97 16.09 20.13
CA ALA A 380 23.34 14.82 19.55
C ALA A 380 22.34 14.30 18.48
N ALA A 381 21.05 14.66 18.56
CA ALA A 381 20.04 14.21 17.61
C ALA A 381 20.09 14.97 16.26
N ALA A 382 20.60 16.19 16.26
CA ALA A 382 20.74 17.01 15.05
C ALA A 382 21.83 16.49 14.09
N LYS A 383 22.80 15.71 14.59
CA LYS A 383 23.92 15.17 13.79
C LYS A 383 23.71 13.73 13.30
N THR A 384 22.66 13.03 13.76
CA THR A 384 22.47 11.59 13.51
C THR A 384 21.32 11.26 12.53
N VAL A 385 20.67 12.26 11.93
CA VAL A 385 19.60 12.02 10.94
C VAL A 385 20.16 11.73 9.53
N ASN A 386 21.47 11.53 9.39
CA ASN A 386 22.07 10.98 8.18
C ASN A 386 22.49 9.52 8.42
N ASN A 387 21.67 8.58 7.92
CA ASN A 387 22.03 7.17 7.65
C ASN A 387 22.29 6.24 8.86
N GLN A 388 21.29 6.05 9.73
CA GLN A 388 21.15 4.72 10.36
C GLN A 388 19.70 4.25 10.28
N PRO A 389 19.44 3.03 9.80
CA PRO A 389 18.10 2.45 9.92
C PRO A 389 17.77 2.34 11.41
N PRO A 390 16.56 2.67 11.84
CA PRO A 390 16.18 2.46 13.22
C PRO A 390 16.33 0.98 13.54
N THR A 391 17.24 0.68 14.44
CA THR A 391 17.35 -0.64 15.08
C THR A 391 15.96 -0.97 15.61
N ALA A 392 15.43 -2.10 15.19
CA ALA A 392 14.18 -2.63 15.71
C ALA A 392 14.24 -2.54 17.23
N ALA A 393 13.27 -1.87 17.83
CA ALA A 393 13.11 -1.85 19.27
C ALA A 393 13.10 -3.31 19.73
N ALA A 394 14.07 -3.68 20.54
CA ALA A 394 14.10 -4.98 21.18
C ALA A 394 12.76 -5.20 21.88
N PRO A 395 12.18 -6.40 21.80
CA PRO A 395 10.94 -6.70 22.52
C PRO A 395 11.17 -6.39 23.99
N ALA A 396 10.27 -5.60 24.58
CA ALA A 396 10.25 -5.28 25.99
C ALA A 396 10.40 -6.59 26.78
N ALA A 397 11.37 -6.60 27.68
CA ALA A 397 11.64 -7.73 28.55
C ALA A 397 10.33 -8.16 29.24
N ALA A 398 10.03 -9.44 29.17
CA ALA A 398 8.92 -10.06 29.89
C ALA A 398 9.00 -9.69 31.38
N PRO A 399 7.89 -9.43 32.05
CA PRO A 399 7.89 -9.16 33.48
C PRO A 399 8.48 -10.36 34.23
N ALA A 400 9.41 -10.06 35.12
CA ALA A 400 10.08 -11.04 35.97
C ALA A 400 9.06 -11.90 36.71
N GLN A 401 9.19 -13.21 36.62
CA GLN A 401 8.48 -14.18 37.42
C GLN A 401 8.81 -13.97 38.89
N PRO A 402 7.83 -14.05 39.80
CA PRO A 402 8.11 -14.06 41.24
C PRO A 402 8.92 -15.30 41.62
N PRO A 403 9.78 -15.22 42.64
CA PRO A 403 10.64 -16.32 43.04
C PRO A 403 9.83 -17.51 43.55
N ALA A 404 10.23 -18.70 43.13
CA ALA A 404 9.67 -19.97 43.56
C ALA A 404 9.84 -20.17 45.10
N PRO A 405 8.87 -20.68 45.83
CA PRO A 405 9.06 -21.07 47.22
C PRO A 405 9.85 -22.36 47.34
N ALA A 406 10.71 -22.37 48.34
CA ALA A 406 11.61 -23.47 48.69
C ALA A 406 10.88 -24.79 49.00
N SER A 407 11.49 -25.86 48.49
CA SER A 407 11.20 -27.25 48.77
C SER A 407 11.29 -27.59 50.25
N VAL A 408 10.22 -28.17 50.80
CA VAL A 408 10.29 -28.98 52.01
C VAL A 408 9.62 -30.33 51.73
N ALA A 409 10.39 -31.39 51.97
CA ALA A 409 10.04 -32.78 51.74
C ALA A 409 9.10 -33.36 52.84
N PRO A 410 8.65 -34.62 52.73
CA PRO A 410 7.29 -35.05 52.99
C PRO A 410 7.07 -35.70 54.37
N THR A 411 5.85 -35.63 54.85
CA THR A 411 5.34 -36.63 55.83
C THR A 411 3.91 -37.01 55.48
N SER A 412 3.72 -38.28 55.24
CA SER A 412 2.41 -38.99 55.24
C SER A 412 2.15 -39.53 56.63
N PRO A 413 1.01 -40.20 56.99
CA PRO A 413 -0.33 -40.27 56.37
C PRO A 413 -1.47 -40.08 57.40
N THR A 414 -2.72 -40.04 57.01
CA THR A 414 -3.83 -40.86 57.53
C THR A 414 -5.21 -40.45 57.02
N GLU A 415 -5.88 -41.42 56.46
CA GLU A 415 -7.31 -41.83 56.55
C GLU A 415 -8.39 -40.79 56.90
N ASN A 416 -9.47 -40.64 56.18
CA ASN A 416 -10.62 -41.53 56.11
C ASN A 416 -11.83 -40.89 55.34
N VAL A 417 -12.48 -41.72 54.55
CA VAL A 417 -13.91 -42.02 54.42
C VAL A 417 -14.86 -41.03 53.71
N SER A 418 -15.36 -41.43 52.61
CA SER A 418 -16.67 -42.00 52.24
C SER A 418 -17.59 -41.16 51.33
N ALA A 419 -18.02 -41.87 50.30
CA ALA A 419 -19.33 -41.92 49.63
C ALA A 419 -19.71 -40.73 48.73
N ALA A 420 -20.27 -40.86 47.54
CA ALA A 420 -20.90 -41.96 46.83
C ALA A 420 -21.09 -41.51 45.35
N ALA A 421 -20.97 -42.44 44.46
CA ALA A 421 -21.52 -42.34 43.10
C ALA A 421 -23.03 -42.66 43.11
N PRO A 422 -23.77 -42.37 42.04
CA PRO A 422 -23.97 -43.40 41.03
C PRO A 422 -24.09 -42.93 39.59
N SER A 423 -23.61 -43.77 38.70
CA SER A 423 -24.00 -43.94 37.29
C SER A 423 -25.26 -44.84 37.22
N PRO A 424 -25.75 -45.30 36.08
CA PRO A 424 -26.01 -44.75 34.74
C PRO A 424 -27.49 -45.05 34.30
N VAL A 425 -27.90 -44.56 33.10
CA VAL A 425 -29.03 -45.20 32.37
C VAL A 425 -28.72 -45.15 30.87
N GLU A 426 -28.63 -46.36 30.33
CA GLU A 426 -28.79 -46.75 28.92
C GLU A 426 -30.23 -46.59 28.47
N THR A 427 -30.42 -46.52 27.16
CA THR A 427 -31.44 -47.22 26.32
C THR A 427 -31.57 -46.48 24.99
N THR A 428 -31.52 -46.94 23.82
CA THR A 428 -31.66 -48.16 23.03
C THR A 428 -31.84 -47.73 21.58
N VAL A 429 -31.28 -48.52 20.71
CA VAL A 429 -31.44 -48.52 19.22
C VAL A 429 -32.80 -49.20 18.89
N PRO A 430 -33.39 -48.96 17.72
CA PRO A 430 -33.46 -50.03 16.69
C PRO A 430 -33.27 -49.51 15.25
N THR A 431 -32.43 -50.11 14.49
CA THR A 431 -32.44 -51.21 13.52
C THR A 431 -33.53 -51.23 12.40
N ALA A 432 -32.97 -51.41 11.20
CA ALA A 432 -33.41 -52.18 10.01
C ALA A 432 -34.26 -51.42 8.98
N ASN A 433 -34.14 -51.59 7.70
CA ASN A 433 -33.87 -52.77 6.84
C ASN A 433 -33.58 -52.34 5.39
N GLU A 434 -32.65 -53.01 4.76
CA GLU A 434 -32.75 -53.84 3.52
C GLU A 434 -33.33 -53.18 2.26
N ARG A 435 -32.84 -53.35 1.08
CA ARG A 435 -32.38 -54.37 0.12
C ARG A 435 -32.18 -53.67 -1.22
N ASN A 436 -31.44 -54.04 -2.17
CA ASN A 436 -30.97 -55.25 -2.80
C ASN A 436 -30.05 -54.93 -4.01
N THR A 437 -28.98 -55.71 -4.16
CA THR A 437 -28.49 -56.49 -5.30
C THR A 437 -28.52 -55.93 -6.73
N THR A 438 -27.37 -56.02 -7.45
CA THR A 438 -26.91 -57.10 -8.37
C THR A 438 -25.54 -56.75 -8.93
N VAL A 439 -24.48 -57.48 -8.72
CA VAL A 439 -23.78 -58.60 -9.41
C VAL A 439 -23.57 -58.44 -10.93
N SER A 440 -22.32 -58.39 -11.37
CA SER A 440 -21.66 -59.20 -12.41
C SER A 440 -20.17 -58.86 -12.44
N GLN A 441 -19.31 -59.68 -12.03
CA GLN A 441 -18.42 -60.72 -12.52
C GLN A 441 -17.84 -60.48 -13.94
N ASN A 442 -16.54 -60.48 -14.06
CA ASN A 442 -15.60 -61.50 -14.60
C ASN A 442 -14.29 -60.80 -14.95
N THR A 443 -13.17 -61.29 -14.77
CA THR A 443 -12.32 -62.47 -14.63
C THR A 443 -10.89 -62.06 -14.95
N THR A 444 -9.98 -62.42 -14.05
CA THR A 444 -8.73 -63.18 -14.17
C THR A 444 -7.69 -62.80 -15.21
N THR A 445 -6.48 -62.45 -14.80
CA THR A 445 -5.25 -63.28 -14.91
C THR A 445 -4.03 -62.58 -14.28
N ALA A 446 -3.36 -63.26 -13.37
CA ALA A 446 -1.94 -63.16 -13.01
C ALA A 446 -1.32 -64.50 -13.41
N PRO A 447 0.01 -64.75 -13.37
CA PRO A 447 1.23 -64.05 -13.01
C PRO A 447 2.35 -64.20 -14.08
N PRO A 448 3.67 -64.07 -13.84
CA PRO A 448 4.45 -64.65 -12.76
C PRO A 448 5.54 -63.76 -12.12
N ARG A 449 5.95 -64.17 -10.95
CA ARG A 449 7.11 -63.78 -10.18
C ARG A 449 8.45 -64.00 -10.94
N THR A 450 9.33 -63.01 -10.83
CA THR A 450 10.78 -63.31 -10.76
C THR A 450 11.41 -62.43 -9.65
N THR A 451 12.09 -63.11 -8.78
CA THR A 451 13.01 -62.70 -7.75
C THR A 451 14.19 -61.96 -8.37
N ASN A 452 14.57 -60.77 -7.87
CA ASN A 452 16.01 -60.52 -7.67
C ASN A 452 16.24 -59.45 -6.58
N THR A 453 17.10 -59.83 -5.70
CA THR A 453 17.87 -59.13 -4.67
C THR A 453 18.65 -57.96 -5.23
N GLY A 454 18.64 -56.79 -4.49
CA GLY A 454 19.59 -55.71 -4.76
C GLY A 454 19.34 -54.51 -3.83
N ALA A 455 20.18 -54.35 -2.84
CA ALA A 455 20.17 -53.30 -1.84
C ALA A 455 20.46 -51.90 -2.41
N ALA A 456 19.90 -50.87 -1.74
CA ALA A 456 20.29 -49.46 -1.63
C ALA A 456 20.13 -48.51 -2.83
N PRO A 457 19.05 -47.67 -2.80
CA PRO A 457 19.07 -46.37 -3.48
C PRO A 457 19.09 -45.16 -2.54
N GLU A 458 19.10 -45.32 -1.21
CA GLU A 458 19.01 -44.17 -0.30
C GLU A 458 20.31 -43.36 -0.14
N ALA A 459 21.49 -44.01 -0.27
CA ALA A 459 22.79 -43.32 -0.19
C ALA A 459 23.04 -42.37 -1.38
N SER A 460 22.59 -42.73 -2.57
CA SER A 460 22.76 -41.93 -3.80
C SER A 460 21.90 -40.63 -3.81
N ALA A 461 20.73 -40.66 -3.23
CA ALA A 461 19.85 -39.47 -3.16
C ALA A 461 20.34 -38.42 -2.14
N LEU A 462 20.90 -38.87 -1.02
CA LEU A 462 21.51 -38.01 -0.02
C LEU A 462 22.79 -37.32 -0.53
N ASP A 463 23.62 -38.04 -1.28
CA ASP A 463 24.82 -37.47 -1.89
C ASP A 463 24.49 -36.46 -2.98
N GLU A 464 23.47 -36.71 -3.79
CA GLU A 464 22.99 -35.75 -4.80
C GLU A 464 22.36 -34.48 -4.15
N MET A 465 21.56 -34.62 -3.09
CA MET A 465 21.07 -33.49 -2.31
C MET A 465 22.19 -32.67 -1.69
N THR A 466 23.21 -33.32 -1.13
CA THR A 466 24.37 -32.65 -0.53
C THR A 466 25.15 -31.86 -1.58
N LYS A 467 25.29 -32.39 -2.78
CA LYS A 467 25.94 -31.75 -3.92
C LYS A 467 25.12 -30.54 -4.40
N GLN A 468 23.79 -30.65 -4.50
CA GLN A 468 22.90 -29.57 -4.86
C GLN A 468 22.93 -28.44 -3.81
N ILE A 469 22.93 -28.76 -2.52
CA ILE A 469 23.09 -27.78 -1.45
C ILE A 469 24.44 -27.05 -1.55
N GLY A 470 25.53 -27.79 -1.89
CA GLY A 470 26.83 -27.19 -2.16
C GLY A 470 26.82 -26.18 -3.28
N LEU A 471 26.19 -26.49 -4.42
CA LEU A 471 26.06 -25.60 -5.56
C LEU A 471 25.23 -24.35 -5.22
N VAL A 472 24.13 -24.48 -4.49
CA VAL A 472 23.32 -23.36 -4.04
C VAL A 472 24.11 -22.45 -3.09
N ARG A 473 24.86 -23.02 -2.14
CA ARG A 473 25.70 -22.25 -1.22
C ARG A 473 26.77 -21.45 -1.95
N ASP A 474 27.42 -22.05 -2.93
CA ASP A 474 28.48 -21.39 -3.72
C ASP A 474 27.90 -20.32 -4.65
N GLY A 475 26.68 -20.54 -5.18
CA GLY A 475 25.90 -19.52 -5.90
C GLY A 475 25.56 -18.31 -5.03
N VAL A 476 25.07 -18.53 -3.81
CA VAL A 476 24.76 -17.46 -2.85
C VAL A 476 26.03 -16.67 -2.47
N LYS A 477 27.17 -17.35 -2.28
CA LYS A 477 28.44 -16.70 -1.99
C LYS A 477 28.88 -15.76 -3.13
N LYS A 478 28.75 -16.21 -4.37
CA LYS A 478 29.05 -15.40 -5.55
C LYS A 478 28.14 -14.17 -5.66
N VAL A 479 26.84 -14.32 -5.41
CA VAL A 479 25.89 -13.18 -5.39
C VAL A 479 26.26 -12.17 -4.31
N LEU A 480 26.71 -12.59 -3.13
CA LEU A 480 27.17 -11.69 -2.08
C LEU A 480 28.45 -10.92 -2.47
N GLU A 481 29.38 -11.54 -3.18
CA GLU A 481 30.60 -10.89 -3.71
C GLU A 481 30.24 -9.86 -4.79
N ASP A 482 29.30 -10.19 -5.70
CA ASP A 482 28.80 -9.30 -6.75
C ASP A 482 28.06 -8.09 -6.15
N LEU A 483 27.25 -8.30 -5.12
CA LEU A 483 26.59 -7.23 -4.35
C LEU A 483 27.61 -6.28 -3.69
N GLY A 484 28.65 -6.81 -3.06
CA GLY A 484 29.73 -6.01 -2.48
C GLY A 484 30.51 -5.19 -3.51
N THR A 485 30.59 -5.69 -4.76
CA THR A 485 31.23 -4.96 -5.86
C THR A 485 30.30 -3.87 -6.39
N ALA A 486 29.00 -4.14 -6.52
CA ALA A 486 27.99 -3.16 -6.93
C ALA A 486 27.88 -2.01 -5.91
N GLU A 487 27.94 -2.30 -4.60
CA GLU A 487 27.99 -1.24 -3.56
C GLU A 487 29.21 -0.34 -3.69
N ARG A 488 30.39 -0.90 -3.97
CA ARG A 488 31.60 -0.10 -4.17
C ARG A 488 31.48 0.82 -5.37
N LEU A 489 30.98 0.33 -6.49
CA LEU A 489 30.74 1.12 -7.70
C LEU A 489 29.71 2.24 -7.46
N LEU A 490 28.63 1.95 -6.73
CA LEU A 490 27.63 2.94 -6.37
C LEU A 490 28.21 4.07 -5.50
N ARG A 491 29.03 3.72 -4.51
CA ARG A 491 29.71 4.72 -3.67
C ARG A 491 30.72 5.57 -4.46
N GLN A 492 31.37 4.99 -5.46
CA GLN A 492 32.25 5.73 -6.36
C GLN A 492 31.47 6.70 -7.25
N ALA A 493 30.39 6.24 -7.89
CA ALA A 493 29.51 7.08 -8.70
C ALA A 493 28.89 8.24 -7.89
N GLN A 494 28.53 8.01 -6.63
CA GLN A 494 28.04 9.07 -5.73
C GLN A 494 29.11 10.10 -5.39
N LYS A 495 30.38 9.68 -5.24
CA LYS A 495 31.49 10.63 -5.03
C LYS A 495 31.76 11.49 -6.27
N GLU A 496 31.73 10.89 -7.45
CA GLU A 496 31.92 11.58 -8.72
C GLU A 496 30.78 12.58 -8.99
N SER A 497 29.52 12.18 -8.73
CA SER A 497 28.36 13.08 -8.84
C SER A 497 28.47 14.30 -7.90
N LYS A 498 28.88 14.10 -6.64
CA LYS A 498 29.11 15.22 -5.71
C LYS A 498 30.28 16.12 -6.11
N ALA A 499 31.33 15.57 -6.73
CA ALA A 499 32.43 16.36 -7.24
C ALA A 499 31.98 17.24 -8.42
N THR A 500 31.20 16.68 -9.34
CA THR A 500 30.64 17.38 -10.50
C THR A 500 29.65 18.49 -10.06
N GLU A 501 28.79 18.23 -9.08
CA GLU A 501 27.90 19.26 -8.50
C GLU A 501 28.69 20.43 -7.89
N LYS A 502 29.79 20.13 -7.21
CA LYS A 502 30.65 21.15 -6.60
C LYS A 502 31.37 22.01 -7.66
N GLU A 503 31.77 21.39 -8.79
CA GLU A 503 32.36 22.11 -9.93
C GLU A 503 31.33 22.98 -10.64
N ILE A 504 30.13 22.48 -10.86
CA ILE A 504 28.99 23.24 -11.42
C ILE A 504 28.65 24.43 -10.50
N GLY A 505 28.66 24.21 -9.19
CA GLY A 505 28.46 25.27 -8.19
C GLY A 505 29.52 26.38 -8.28
N LYS A 506 30.80 26.00 -8.43
CA LYS A 506 31.91 26.96 -8.63
C LYS A 506 31.78 27.72 -9.96
N ALA A 507 31.48 27.03 -11.05
CA ALA A 507 31.28 27.64 -12.37
C ALA A 507 30.11 28.66 -12.35
N ARG A 508 29.00 28.35 -11.68
CA ARG A 508 27.88 29.28 -11.49
C ARG A 508 28.22 30.48 -10.64
N SER A 509 29.04 30.32 -9.61
CA SER A 509 29.50 31.46 -8.79
C SER A 509 30.43 32.36 -9.57
N THR A 510 31.34 31.81 -10.40
CA THR A 510 32.25 32.57 -11.26
C THR A 510 31.49 33.33 -12.36
N LEU A 511 30.46 32.70 -12.98
CA LEU A 511 29.57 33.36 -13.94
C LEU A 511 28.84 34.56 -13.31
N ARG A 512 28.32 34.40 -12.09
CA ARG A 512 27.67 35.51 -11.38
C ARG A 512 28.61 36.66 -11.04
N SER A 513 29.87 36.36 -10.67
CA SER A 513 30.86 37.40 -10.41
C SER A 513 31.29 38.12 -11.69
N LEU A 514 31.34 37.47 -12.84
CA LEU A 514 31.59 38.10 -14.13
C LEU A 514 30.45 39.01 -14.59
N GLN A 515 29.18 38.57 -14.37
CA GLN A 515 27.99 39.39 -14.67
C GLN A 515 27.86 40.64 -13.78
N SER A 516 28.48 40.65 -12.59
CA SER A 516 28.48 41.82 -11.71
C SER A 516 29.59 42.83 -11.99
N VAL A 517 30.46 42.58 -12.96
CA VAL A 517 31.57 43.47 -13.36
C VAL A 517 31.29 44.22 -14.69
N GLU A 518 30.17 43.88 -15.38
CA GLU A 518 29.73 44.53 -16.64
C GLU A 518 28.67 45.63 -16.45
N ILE A 519 28.64 46.34 -15.28
CA ILE A 519 27.82 47.56 -15.11
C ILE A 519 28.72 48.68 -14.62
#